data_df15d6cb1eb7447e698a51fe9e2b9d37
#
_entry.id   df15d6cb1eb7447e698a51fe9e2b9d37
#
_cell.length_a   1.000
_cell.length_b   1.000
_cell.length_c   1.000
_cell.angle_alpha   90.00
_cell.angle_beta   90.00
_cell.angle_gamma   90.00
#
_symmetry.space_group_name_H-M   'P 1'
#
loop_
_entity.id
_entity.type
_entity.pdbx_description
1 polymer ?
#
loop_
_entity_poly.entity_id
_entity_poly.type
_entity_poly.pdbx_seq_one_letter_code
_entity_poly.pdbx_strand_id
1 'polypeptide(L)'
;VPYIVYFLLKTGMRFGELVALTWNEVDFDRGLLKTYRRYNTLSHKFVPPKNKTSIRMVPIDEECIKILRLLQTEQERANMELGIKNRYRMIFQHFGYIHSVPDIASVNKALSVLLNELDIYPIITTKGARHTYGSYLWHKGFDLGVIAKILGHRDISMLVEVYGHTLEEKIFEEFNQIRD
;
A
#
# COMPACT_ATOMS: atom_id res chain seq x y z
N VAL A 1 -9.95 -8.90 4.28
CA VAL A 1 -8.98 -8.11 5.10
C VAL A 1 -7.55 -8.59 4.86
N PRO A 2 -7.18 -9.90 4.82
CA PRO A 2 -5.78 -10.32 4.66
C PRO A 2 -5.09 -9.69 3.43
N TYR A 3 -5.73 -9.70 2.27
CA TYR A 3 -5.20 -9.06 1.06
C TYR A 3 -4.91 -7.56 1.25
N ILE A 4 -5.75 -6.83 1.99
CA ILE A 4 -5.51 -5.39 2.26
C ILE A 4 -4.23 -5.22 3.09
N VAL A 5 -4.05 -6.00 4.16
CA VAL A 5 -2.85 -5.98 5.00
C VAL A 5 -1.60 -6.30 4.16
N TYR A 6 -1.66 -7.36 3.36
CA TYR A 6 -0.58 -7.75 2.46
C TYR A 6 -0.17 -6.61 1.52
N PHE A 7 -1.13 -6.03 0.79
CA PHE A 7 -0.82 -4.96 -0.17
C PHE A 7 -0.40 -3.64 0.50
N LEU A 8 -0.86 -3.34 1.71
CA LEU A 8 -0.35 -2.19 2.47
C LEU A 8 1.14 -2.34 2.78
N LEU A 9 1.57 -3.54 3.19
CA LEU A 9 2.97 -3.86 3.50
C LEU A 9 3.85 -3.95 2.24
N LYS A 10 3.31 -4.43 1.12
CA LYS A 10 4.06 -4.61 -0.14
C LYS A 10 4.13 -3.36 -1.03
N THR A 11 3.29 -2.35 -0.79
CA THR A 11 3.19 -1.16 -1.66
C THR A 11 3.39 0.16 -0.94
N GLY A 12 3.26 0.18 0.38
CA GLY A 12 3.28 1.41 1.16
C GLY A 12 2.17 2.41 0.79
N MET A 13 1.12 2.01 0.08
CA MET A 13 -0.02 2.88 -0.25
C MET A 13 -0.75 3.32 1.02
N ARG A 14 -1.38 4.50 0.98
CA ARG A 14 -2.30 4.88 2.04
C ARG A 14 -3.55 4.00 1.99
N PHE A 15 -4.10 3.63 3.14
CA PHE A 15 -5.29 2.77 3.22
C PHE A 15 -6.40 3.21 2.26
N GLY A 16 -6.79 4.49 2.31
CA GLY A 16 -7.86 5.01 1.46
C GLY A 16 -7.53 5.02 -0.05
N GLU A 17 -6.25 5.08 -0.43
CA GLU A 17 -5.79 4.93 -1.82
C GLU A 17 -5.91 3.47 -2.25
N LEU A 18 -5.45 2.54 -1.41
CA LEU A 18 -5.47 1.11 -1.69
C LEU A 18 -6.90 0.59 -1.87
N VAL A 19 -7.79 0.85 -0.92
CA VAL A 19 -9.17 0.36 -0.98
C VAL A 19 -10.03 1.06 -2.05
N ALA A 20 -9.53 2.16 -2.64
CA ALA A 20 -10.15 2.82 -3.78
C ALA A 20 -9.78 2.21 -5.14
N LEU A 21 -8.84 1.25 -5.16
CA LEU A 21 -8.42 0.61 -6.40
C LEU A 21 -9.55 -0.26 -6.98
N THR A 22 -9.67 -0.18 -8.29
CA THR A 22 -10.50 -1.09 -9.07
C THR A 22 -9.64 -1.87 -10.07
N TRP A 23 -10.15 -2.91 -10.66
CA TRP A 23 -9.42 -3.71 -11.65
C TRP A 23 -8.96 -2.90 -12.88
N ASN A 24 -9.54 -1.73 -13.13
CA ASN A 24 -9.12 -0.84 -14.21
C ASN A 24 -7.80 -0.11 -13.93
N GLU A 25 -7.38 -0.01 -12.67
CA GLU A 25 -6.13 0.64 -12.25
C GLU A 25 -4.96 -0.34 -12.14
N VAL A 26 -5.14 -1.62 -12.51
CA VAL A 26 -4.08 -2.62 -12.51
C VAL A 26 -3.53 -2.79 -13.91
N ASP A 27 -2.26 -2.47 -14.10
CA ASP A 27 -1.49 -2.82 -15.29
C ASP A 27 -0.69 -4.11 -14.97
N PHE A 28 -1.25 -5.23 -15.35
CA PHE A 28 -0.64 -6.54 -15.10
C PHE A 28 0.62 -6.80 -15.91
N ASP A 29 0.75 -6.17 -17.08
CA ASP A 29 1.89 -6.37 -17.97
C ASP A 29 3.13 -5.61 -17.49
N ARG A 30 2.92 -4.43 -16.91
CA ARG A 30 3.99 -3.60 -16.37
C ARG A 30 4.18 -3.76 -14.86
N GLY A 31 3.31 -4.49 -14.17
CA GLY A 31 3.33 -4.60 -12.72
C GLY A 31 3.12 -3.26 -12.02
N LEU A 32 2.09 -2.52 -12.43
CA LEU A 32 1.82 -1.18 -11.89
C LEU A 32 0.39 -1.03 -11.40
N LEU A 33 0.23 -0.31 -10.27
CA LEU A 33 -1.07 0.15 -9.76
C LEU A 33 -1.18 1.66 -9.94
N LYS A 34 -2.25 2.14 -10.60
CA LYS A 34 -2.50 3.57 -10.75
C LYS A 34 -3.34 4.09 -9.60
N THR A 35 -2.84 5.05 -8.83
CA THR A 35 -3.61 5.75 -7.80
C THR A 35 -3.88 7.20 -8.21
N TYR A 36 -5.14 7.65 -8.11
CA TYR A 36 -5.56 9.03 -8.43
C TYR A 36 -6.74 9.50 -7.60
N ARG A 37 -7.24 8.65 -6.70
CA ARG A 37 -8.37 8.92 -5.80
C ARG A 37 -8.18 8.14 -4.51
N ARG A 38 -9.03 8.38 -3.54
CA ARG A 38 -9.12 7.62 -2.29
C ARG A 38 -10.57 7.30 -1.98
N TYR A 39 -10.80 6.29 -1.17
CA TYR A 39 -12.10 5.99 -0.62
C TYR A 39 -12.18 6.51 0.82
N ASN A 40 -13.24 7.27 1.13
CA ASN A 40 -13.53 7.71 2.48
C ASN A 40 -14.53 6.75 3.10
N THR A 41 -14.08 5.97 4.08
CA THR A 41 -14.90 4.94 4.75
C THR A 41 -15.95 5.50 5.69
N LEU A 42 -15.85 6.78 6.08
CA LEU A 42 -16.89 7.44 6.91
C LEU A 42 -18.05 7.94 6.05
N SER A 43 -17.76 8.54 4.90
CA SER A 43 -18.79 9.03 3.98
C SER A 43 -19.19 8.00 2.92
N HIS A 44 -18.49 6.85 2.84
CA HIS A 44 -18.67 5.77 1.87
C HIS A 44 -18.62 6.24 0.41
N LYS A 45 -17.71 7.17 0.11
CA LYS A 45 -17.58 7.78 -1.22
C LYS A 45 -16.13 7.82 -1.69
N PHE A 46 -15.97 7.74 -3.01
CA PHE A 46 -14.72 8.14 -3.65
C PHE A 46 -14.54 9.65 -3.49
N VAL A 47 -13.34 10.06 -3.11
CA VAL A 47 -12.96 11.45 -2.91
C VAL A 47 -11.64 11.73 -3.61
N PRO A 48 -11.36 12.98 -3.99
CA PRO A 48 -10.09 13.36 -4.60
C PRO A 48 -8.88 12.94 -3.76
N PRO A 49 -7.71 12.78 -4.37
CA PRO A 49 -6.47 12.51 -3.66
C PRO A 49 -6.15 13.65 -2.67
N LYS A 50 -5.39 13.34 -1.62
CA LYS A 50 -5.03 14.33 -0.59
C LYS A 50 -4.19 15.49 -1.16
N ASN A 51 -3.34 15.19 -2.16
CA ASN A 51 -2.48 16.14 -2.85
C ASN A 51 -2.16 15.60 -4.26
N LYS A 52 -1.55 16.45 -5.12
CA LYS A 52 -1.19 16.08 -6.50
C LYS A 52 -0.21 14.91 -6.57
N THR A 53 0.70 14.78 -5.61
CA THR A 53 1.70 13.69 -5.56
C THR A 53 1.10 12.34 -5.18
N SER A 54 -0.14 12.32 -4.70
CA SER A 54 -0.90 11.08 -4.51
C SER A 54 -1.35 10.45 -5.84
N ILE A 55 -1.30 11.20 -6.96
CA ILE A 55 -1.55 10.67 -8.31
C ILE A 55 -0.23 10.12 -8.83
N ARG A 56 -0.11 8.78 -8.85
CA ARG A 56 1.12 8.12 -9.23
C ARG A 56 0.89 6.68 -9.68
N MET A 57 1.92 6.11 -10.28
CA MET A 57 2.04 4.66 -10.50
C MET A 57 2.83 4.07 -9.34
N VAL A 58 2.32 2.97 -8.78
CA VAL A 58 2.96 2.22 -7.68
C VAL A 58 3.41 0.87 -8.24
N PRO A 59 4.72 0.58 -8.26
CA PRO A 59 5.22 -0.70 -8.74
C PRO A 59 4.84 -1.84 -7.80
N ILE A 60 4.55 -3.00 -8.37
CA ILE A 60 4.30 -4.25 -7.66
C ILE A 60 5.14 -5.37 -8.25
N ASP A 61 5.55 -6.30 -7.40
CA ASP A 61 6.33 -7.47 -7.79
C ASP A 61 5.46 -8.59 -8.38
N GLU A 62 6.12 -9.61 -8.94
CA GLU A 62 5.47 -10.78 -9.55
C GLU A 62 4.57 -11.54 -8.56
N GLU A 63 4.93 -11.54 -7.27
CA GLU A 63 4.11 -12.16 -6.24
C GLU A 63 2.79 -11.42 -6.06
N CYS A 64 2.83 -10.09 -6.01
CA CYS A 64 1.64 -9.25 -5.98
C CYS A 64 0.73 -9.47 -7.21
N ILE A 65 1.33 -9.60 -8.41
CA ILE A 65 0.60 -9.88 -9.65
C ILE A 65 -0.14 -11.23 -9.55
N LYS A 66 0.54 -12.28 -9.10
CA LYS A 66 -0.06 -13.61 -8.90
C LYS A 66 -1.22 -13.57 -7.89
N ILE A 67 -1.03 -12.88 -6.78
CA ILE A 67 -2.05 -12.72 -5.75
C ILE A 67 -3.26 -11.93 -6.26
N LEU A 68 -3.06 -10.86 -7.05
CA LEU A 68 -4.16 -10.10 -7.66
C LEU A 68 -4.96 -10.97 -8.65
N ARG A 69 -4.31 -11.78 -9.47
CA ARG A 69 -4.99 -12.71 -10.39
C ARG A 69 -5.82 -13.76 -9.64
N LEU A 70 -5.26 -14.32 -8.56
CA LEU A 70 -5.98 -15.25 -7.69
C LEU A 70 -7.20 -14.56 -7.05
N LEU A 71 -7.00 -13.37 -6.47
CA LEU A 71 -8.07 -12.59 -5.86
C LEU A 71 -9.18 -12.25 -6.85
N GLN A 72 -8.85 -11.93 -8.11
CA GLN A 72 -9.83 -11.66 -9.16
C GLN A 72 -10.70 -12.88 -9.41
N THR A 73 -10.10 -14.06 -9.57
CA THR A 73 -10.80 -15.32 -9.78
C THR A 73 -11.70 -15.67 -8.59
N GLU A 74 -11.18 -15.57 -7.37
CA GLU A 74 -11.96 -15.82 -6.15
C GLU A 74 -13.14 -14.87 -6.01
N GLN A 75 -12.92 -13.59 -6.32
CA GLN A 75 -13.94 -12.56 -6.25
C GLN A 75 -15.06 -12.79 -7.30
N GLU A 76 -14.70 -13.15 -8.52
CA GLU A 76 -15.67 -13.46 -9.59
C GLU A 76 -16.53 -14.64 -9.18
N ARG A 77 -15.93 -15.73 -8.66
CA ARG A 77 -16.66 -16.88 -8.16
C ARG A 77 -17.61 -16.51 -7.01
N ALA A 78 -17.12 -15.82 -5.99
CA ALA A 78 -17.91 -15.41 -4.84
C ALA A 78 -19.06 -14.46 -5.24
N ASN A 79 -18.84 -13.55 -6.19
CA ASN A 79 -19.88 -12.66 -6.71
C ASN A 79 -20.99 -13.46 -7.42
N MET A 80 -20.64 -14.51 -8.19
CA MET A 80 -21.60 -15.37 -8.85
C MET A 80 -22.41 -16.19 -7.83
N GLU A 81 -21.73 -16.83 -6.87
CA GLU A 81 -22.36 -17.67 -5.85
C GLU A 81 -23.32 -16.86 -4.93
N LEU A 82 -22.94 -15.63 -4.59
CA LEU A 82 -23.72 -14.76 -3.70
C LEU A 82 -24.71 -13.84 -4.42
N GLY A 83 -24.73 -13.83 -5.76
CA GLY A 83 -25.56 -12.92 -6.55
C GLY A 83 -25.20 -11.44 -6.38
N ILE A 84 -23.94 -11.13 -6.02
CA ILE A 84 -23.47 -9.77 -5.73
C ILE A 84 -22.92 -9.12 -7.00
N LYS A 85 -23.30 -7.85 -7.23
CA LYS A 85 -22.76 -7.03 -8.32
C LYS A 85 -21.68 -6.09 -7.80
N ASN A 86 -20.43 -6.31 -8.18
CA ASN A 86 -19.33 -5.38 -7.95
C ASN A 86 -19.39 -4.22 -8.95
N ARG A 87 -20.30 -3.25 -8.73
CA ARG A 87 -20.57 -2.12 -9.65
C ARG A 87 -19.35 -1.29 -10.01
N TYR A 88 -18.45 -1.09 -9.05
CA TYR A 88 -17.25 -0.28 -9.23
C TYR A 88 -16.02 -1.11 -9.61
N ARG A 89 -16.17 -2.43 -9.75
CA ARG A 89 -15.06 -3.36 -10.00
C ARG A 89 -13.94 -3.23 -8.97
N MET A 90 -14.30 -3.00 -7.70
CA MET A 90 -13.34 -2.82 -6.60
C MET A 90 -12.52 -4.09 -6.37
N ILE A 91 -11.20 -3.93 -6.16
CA ILE A 91 -10.29 -5.06 -5.88
C ILE A 91 -10.56 -5.60 -4.46
N PHE A 92 -10.67 -4.72 -3.47
CA PHE A 92 -10.81 -5.09 -2.06
C PHE A 92 -12.27 -5.02 -1.61
N GLN A 93 -13.10 -5.85 -2.23
CA GLN A 93 -14.53 -5.94 -1.94
C GLN A 93 -14.76 -6.63 -0.58
N HIS A 94 -15.74 -6.14 0.18
CA HIS A 94 -16.26 -6.79 1.38
C HIS A 94 -17.67 -7.32 1.11
N PHE A 95 -17.83 -8.64 1.06
CA PHE A 95 -19.07 -9.29 0.65
C PHE A 95 -20.22 -9.18 1.66
N GLY A 96 -19.90 -9.08 2.94
CA GLY A 96 -20.89 -9.00 4.02
C GLY A 96 -21.22 -7.57 4.49
N TYR A 97 -20.75 -6.53 3.78
CA TYR A 97 -20.93 -5.16 4.19
C TYR A 97 -21.56 -4.31 3.08
N ILE A 98 -22.63 -3.59 3.43
CA ILE A 98 -23.42 -2.80 2.47
C ILE A 98 -22.59 -1.81 1.64
N HIS A 99 -21.50 -1.29 2.19
CA HIS A 99 -20.62 -0.33 1.52
C HIS A 99 -19.47 -0.98 0.77
N SER A 100 -19.42 -2.31 0.73
CA SER A 100 -18.48 -3.12 -0.06
C SER A 100 -16.98 -2.88 0.20
N VAL A 101 -16.61 -2.14 1.24
CA VAL A 101 -15.21 -1.86 1.62
C VAL A 101 -15.04 -2.00 3.12
N PRO A 102 -14.03 -2.75 3.59
CA PRO A 102 -13.72 -2.82 5.02
C PRO A 102 -13.34 -1.45 5.57
N ASP A 103 -13.75 -1.16 6.79
CA ASP A 103 -13.30 0.05 7.48
C ASP A 103 -11.86 -0.09 8.00
N ILE A 104 -11.22 1.05 8.28
CA ILE A 104 -9.83 1.09 8.72
C ILE A 104 -9.63 0.47 10.11
N ALA A 105 -10.63 0.53 10.98
CA ALA A 105 -10.54 -0.03 12.33
C ALA A 105 -10.50 -1.55 12.28
N SER A 106 -11.33 -2.18 11.44
CA SER A 106 -11.32 -3.62 11.18
C SER A 106 -9.98 -4.11 10.64
N VAL A 107 -9.36 -3.34 9.72
CA VAL A 107 -8.05 -3.69 9.17
C VAL A 107 -6.94 -3.51 10.21
N ASN A 108 -6.94 -2.45 11.00
CA ASN A 108 -5.97 -2.26 12.07
C ASN A 108 -6.11 -3.33 13.16
N LYS A 109 -7.33 -3.74 13.49
CA LYS A 109 -7.57 -4.84 14.43
C LYS A 109 -6.99 -6.16 13.90
N ALA A 110 -7.25 -6.49 12.64
CA ALA A 110 -6.71 -7.71 12.04
C ALA A 110 -5.18 -7.68 11.97
N LEU A 111 -4.57 -6.54 11.66
CA LEU A 111 -3.12 -6.36 11.66
C LEU A 111 -2.54 -6.54 13.08
N SER A 112 -3.19 -5.97 14.10
CA SER A 112 -2.77 -6.13 15.49
C SER A 112 -2.84 -7.60 15.95
N VAL A 113 -3.91 -8.32 15.61
CA VAL A 113 -4.04 -9.75 15.93
C VAL A 113 -2.91 -10.53 15.26
N LEU A 114 -2.68 -10.32 13.97
CA LEU A 114 -1.63 -11.01 13.21
C LEU A 114 -0.23 -10.77 13.81
N LEU A 115 0.09 -9.52 14.15
CA LEU A 115 1.41 -9.18 14.72
C LEU A 115 1.60 -9.79 16.10
N ASN A 116 0.55 -9.80 16.94
CA ASN A 116 0.61 -10.47 18.24
C ASN A 116 0.78 -12.00 18.12
N GLU A 117 0.07 -12.64 17.19
CA GLU A 117 0.21 -14.08 16.93
C GLU A 117 1.61 -14.47 16.43
N LEU A 118 2.31 -13.53 15.76
CA LEU A 118 3.66 -13.72 15.23
C LEU A 118 4.76 -13.20 16.18
N ASP A 119 4.41 -12.70 17.36
CA ASP A 119 5.34 -12.06 18.32
C ASP A 119 6.16 -10.92 17.70
N ILE A 120 5.54 -10.15 16.76
CA ILE A 120 6.19 -9.02 16.10
C ILE A 120 5.81 -7.72 16.78
N TYR A 121 6.82 -6.98 17.26
CA TYR A 121 6.67 -5.71 17.96
C TYR A 121 7.57 -4.63 17.36
N PRO A 122 7.19 -3.35 17.45
CA PRO A 122 5.93 -2.82 18.02
C PRO A 122 4.72 -3.14 17.15
N ILE A 123 3.53 -3.19 17.76
CA ILE A 123 2.27 -3.33 17.01
C ILE A 123 2.06 -2.08 16.16
N ILE A 124 2.00 -2.24 14.86
CA ILE A 124 1.80 -1.14 13.90
C ILE A 124 0.35 -1.08 13.41
N THR A 125 -0.01 0.06 12.85
CA THR A 125 -1.28 0.29 12.14
C THR A 125 -1.05 0.33 10.63
N THR A 126 -2.11 0.54 9.85
CA THR A 126 -2.03 0.78 8.39
C THR A 126 -1.11 1.95 8.03
N LYS A 127 -0.95 2.96 8.92
CA LYS A 127 0.04 4.03 8.77
C LYS A 127 1.46 3.50 8.98
N GLY A 128 1.65 2.67 10.00
CA GLY A 128 2.93 2.01 10.28
C GLY A 128 3.39 1.10 9.14
N ALA A 129 2.47 0.33 8.53
CA ALA A 129 2.78 -0.52 7.37
C ALA A 129 3.45 0.27 6.22
N ARG A 130 2.99 1.49 5.96
CA ARG A 130 3.59 2.38 4.96
C ARG A 130 5.00 2.85 5.39
N HIS A 131 5.21 3.15 6.66
CA HIS A 131 6.55 3.48 7.17
C HIS A 131 7.49 2.28 7.05
N THR A 132 7.02 1.08 7.39
CA THR A 132 7.77 -0.17 7.23
C THR A 132 8.20 -0.40 5.79
N TYR A 133 7.31 -0.18 4.81
CA TYR A 133 7.66 -0.29 3.40
C TYR A 133 8.69 0.75 2.96
N GLY A 134 8.58 1.98 3.42
CA GLY A 134 9.60 3.02 3.18
C GLY A 134 10.96 2.65 3.74
N SER A 135 11.01 2.13 4.98
CA SER A 135 12.23 1.63 5.62
C SER A 135 12.83 0.43 4.88
N TYR A 136 11.97 -0.47 4.40
CA TYR A 136 12.41 -1.60 3.57
C TYR A 136 13.08 -1.14 2.28
N LEU A 137 12.49 -0.18 1.56
CA LEU A 137 13.07 0.36 0.33
C LEU A 137 14.42 1.07 0.61
N TRP A 138 14.48 1.84 1.70
CA TRP A 138 15.72 2.48 2.13
C TRP A 138 16.81 1.46 2.43
N HIS A 139 16.49 0.42 3.19
CA HIS A 139 17.42 -0.67 3.50
C HIS A 139 17.87 -1.45 2.24
N LYS A 140 17.02 -1.50 1.21
CA LYS A 140 17.36 -2.05 -0.12
C LYS A 140 18.24 -1.13 -0.97
N GLY A 141 18.60 0.06 -0.47
CA GLY A 141 19.48 1.00 -1.15
C GLY A 141 18.80 1.93 -2.13
N PHE A 142 17.45 2.02 -2.12
CA PHE A 142 16.75 2.97 -2.97
C PHE A 142 17.01 4.41 -2.54
N ASP A 143 17.15 5.31 -3.52
CA ASP A 143 17.27 6.75 -3.29
C ASP A 143 16.02 7.35 -2.62
N LEU A 144 16.21 8.31 -1.69
CA LEU A 144 15.10 8.95 -0.96
C LEU A 144 14.09 9.65 -1.89
N GLY A 145 14.55 10.22 -3.01
CA GLY A 145 13.68 10.85 -4.00
C GLY A 145 12.81 9.82 -4.71
N VAL A 146 13.36 8.62 -4.98
CA VAL A 146 12.61 7.49 -5.55
C VAL A 146 11.57 6.98 -4.54
N ILE A 147 11.97 6.78 -3.28
CA ILE A 147 11.07 6.38 -2.20
C ILE A 147 9.94 7.40 -2.02
N ALA A 148 10.26 8.71 -2.02
CA ALA A 148 9.28 9.77 -1.95
C ALA A 148 8.23 9.69 -3.08
N LYS A 149 8.67 9.45 -4.32
CA LYS A 149 7.79 9.29 -5.48
C LYS A 149 6.90 8.05 -5.36
N ILE A 150 7.46 6.90 -5.00
CA ILE A 150 6.71 5.64 -4.81
C ILE A 150 5.65 5.82 -3.73
N LEU A 151 6.02 6.40 -2.60
CA LEU A 151 5.10 6.67 -1.51
C LEU A 151 4.14 7.83 -1.80
N GLY A 152 4.42 8.74 -2.74
CA GLY A 152 3.63 9.95 -3.01
C GLY A 152 3.74 10.97 -1.89
N HIS A 153 4.96 11.21 -1.42
CA HIS A 153 5.30 12.34 -0.58
C HIS A 153 5.47 13.59 -1.43
N ARG A 154 5.17 14.76 -0.88
CA ARG A 154 5.30 16.04 -1.57
C ARG A 154 6.77 16.38 -1.83
N ASP A 155 7.62 16.07 -0.85
CA ASP A 155 9.05 16.28 -0.85
C ASP A 155 9.75 15.20 -0.02
N ILE A 156 11.07 15.22 -0.02
CA ILE A 156 11.89 14.25 0.71
C ILE A 156 12.06 14.61 2.19
N SER A 157 11.65 15.78 2.63
CA SER A 157 11.95 16.29 3.99
C SER A 157 11.46 15.32 5.08
N MET A 158 10.26 14.78 4.92
CA MET A 158 9.74 13.76 5.85
C MET A 158 10.60 12.49 5.91
N LEU A 159 11.23 12.11 4.79
CA LEU A 159 12.08 10.93 4.73
C LEU A 159 13.46 11.25 5.33
N VAL A 160 13.99 12.43 5.07
CA VAL A 160 15.24 12.90 5.67
C VAL A 160 15.09 13.00 7.20
N GLU A 161 13.97 13.47 7.70
CA GLU A 161 13.71 13.51 9.15
C GLU A 161 13.71 12.11 9.77
N VAL A 162 13.14 11.12 9.07
CA VAL A 162 13.07 9.73 9.55
C VAL A 162 14.40 8.98 9.39
N TYR A 163 15.11 9.19 8.28
CA TYR A 163 16.30 8.41 7.90
C TYR A 163 17.61 9.19 7.95
N GLY A 164 17.59 10.47 8.40
CA GLY A 164 18.73 11.38 8.36
C GLY A 164 19.97 10.84 9.07
N HIS A 165 19.80 10.19 10.21
CA HIS A 165 20.91 9.62 10.97
C HIS A 165 21.61 8.45 10.22
N THR A 166 20.84 7.60 9.52
CA THR A 166 21.43 6.54 8.69
C THR A 166 21.95 7.05 7.34
N LEU A 167 21.52 8.23 6.92
CA LEU A 167 22.07 8.91 5.75
C LEU A 167 23.51 9.38 5.98
N GLU A 168 23.81 9.88 7.17
CA GLU A 168 25.18 10.28 7.53
C GLU A 168 26.15 9.09 7.51
N GLU A 169 25.73 7.94 8.04
CA GLU A 169 26.52 6.70 7.99
C GLU A 169 26.79 6.28 6.53
N LYS A 170 25.76 6.31 5.69
CA LYS A 170 25.85 5.95 4.27
C LYS A 170 26.75 6.92 3.47
N ILE A 171 26.65 8.22 3.75
CA ILE A 171 27.54 9.23 3.16
C ILE A 171 29.00 8.92 3.51
N PHE A 172 29.27 8.52 4.75
CA PHE A 172 30.62 8.19 5.19
C PHE A 172 31.16 6.92 4.48
N GLU A 173 30.33 5.91 4.30
CA GLU A 173 30.67 4.71 3.53
C GLU A 173 30.96 5.02 2.05
N GLU A 174 30.10 5.79 1.40
CA GLU A 174 30.28 6.21 0.01
C GLU A 174 31.49 7.15 -0.16
N PHE A 175 31.77 7.99 0.81
CA PHE A 175 32.96 8.87 0.79
C PHE A 175 34.27 8.09 0.82
N ASN A 176 34.33 6.97 1.52
CA ASN A 176 35.47 6.08 1.52
C ASN A 176 35.72 5.43 0.16
N GLN A 177 34.64 5.13 -0.61
CA GLN A 177 34.76 4.59 -1.98
C GLN A 177 35.30 5.62 -2.99
N ILE A 178 35.16 6.94 -2.71
CA ILE A 178 35.70 8.00 -3.58
C ILE A 178 37.21 8.18 -3.36
N ARG A 179 37.73 7.73 -2.20
CA ARG A 179 39.15 7.88 -1.83
C ARG A 179 40.06 6.75 -2.34
N ASP A 180 39.48 5.63 -2.74
CA ASP A 180 40.16 4.49 -3.36
C ASP A 180 40.21 4.63 -4.90
#